data_f1217856d90571ca44eb4ce7b02540ca
#
_entry.id   f1217856d90571ca44eb4ce7b02540ca
#
_cell.length_a   1.000
_cell.length_b   1.000
_cell.length_c   1.000
_cell.angle_alpha   90.00
_cell.angle_beta   90.00
_cell.angle_gamma   90.00
#
_symmetry.space_group_name_H-M   'P 1'
#
loop_
_entity.id
_entity.type
_entity.pdbx_description
1 polymer ?
#
loop_
_entity_poly.entity_id
_entity_poly.type
_entity_poly.pdbx_seq_one_letter_code
_entity_poly.pdbx_strand_id
1 'polypeptide(L)'
;MSPTLTPTLAIRDLDVSIGDVPILKGVSFEVPPGQVMGLVGESGSGKSMTALAVMGLLPPRSVVSGDIRLQDVAVPHADDAAMRTVRGREIGMIFQEPMTALNPLMSIGDQVAETIRIHTKATHKAALATAARMLERVGLPNAEFPLSRYPHELSGGQRQRVAIAIAIALTPKLLIADEPTTALDVTTQAQILALLKTLVREDGMGMILITHDLAVVAETADRVAVMKAGEIVEQGEVGRILKPQASGGMAHPYSRRLLADATHAPVRRSKPRDGAPVLVADGIVREYLEARRLFGRGAPKRAVDGVSFSIQPGESVGLVGESGCGKSTLLRTVLALDTPQAGAVRVMGEDFTNARGAALKRLRRHVQVVFQDPYGSFDPRWRVEQLVAENFHLLEERPDRVEGRRRVEAMLDQVGLSPADADRFPHEFSGGQRQRIAIARALITSPSIIALDEAVSALDVSIRAQVLDLLADLSDRLGLSYLFVTHDLTVVRAITDRLMVMQAGRIVETGPTEAVFAAPAHAYTRSLLAATPDLARNILALDAPGGHHPRSQETER
;
A
#
# COMPACT_ATOMS: atom_id res chain seq x y z
N MET A 1 -28.04 -12.45 31.74
CA MET A 1 -27.99 -12.60 30.29
C MET A 1 -28.07 -11.18 29.70
N SER A 2 -26.99 -10.64 29.23
CA SER A 2 -27.01 -9.36 28.49
C SER A 2 -27.89 -9.54 27.25
N PRO A 3 -28.75 -8.57 26.89
CA PRO A 3 -29.54 -8.64 25.67
C PRO A 3 -28.57 -8.83 24.51
N THR A 4 -28.76 -9.89 23.74
CA THR A 4 -28.05 -10.11 22.48
C THR A 4 -28.49 -9.01 21.53
N LEU A 5 -27.63 -8.00 21.33
CA LEU A 5 -27.88 -6.94 20.34
C LEU A 5 -27.97 -7.60 18.96
N THR A 6 -29.03 -7.31 18.22
CA THR A 6 -29.15 -7.73 16.81
C THR A 6 -27.94 -7.23 16.02
N PRO A 7 -27.20 -8.12 15.32
CA PRO A 7 -26.05 -7.69 14.53
C PRO A 7 -26.47 -6.75 13.41
N THR A 8 -25.63 -5.78 13.09
CA THR A 8 -25.82 -4.90 11.91
C THR A 8 -25.81 -5.71 10.64
N LEU A 9 -24.85 -6.65 10.51
CA LEU A 9 -24.77 -7.60 9.40
C LEU A 9 -24.59 -9.00 9.95
N ALA A 10 -25.35 -9.96 9.41
CA ALA A 10 -25.15 -11.39 9.59
C ALA A 10 -25.01 -12.08 8.24
N ILE A 11 -23.95 -12.82 8.03
CA ILE A 11 -23.71 -13.67 6.87
C ILE A 11 -23.68 -15.12 7.36
N ARG A 12 -24.45 -16.01 6.72
CA ARG A 12 -24.52 -17.41 7.08
C ARG A 12 -24.39 -18.29 5.83
N ASP A 13 -23.42 -19.18 5.87
CA ASP A 13 -23.13 -20.21 4.85
C ASP A 13 -23.13 -19.62 3.41
N LEU A 14 -22.47 -18.48 3.25
CA LEU A 14 -22.38 -17.79 1.96
C LEU A 14 -21.43 -18.55 1.03
N ASP A 15 -21.99 -19.09 -0.04
CA ASP A 15 -21.24 -19.64 -1.15
C ASP A 15 -21.38 -18.74 -2.38
N VAL A 16 -20.27 -18.56 -3.09
CA VAL A 16 -20.22 -17.83 -4.36
C VAL A 16 -19.39 -18.60 -5.36
N SER A 17 -19.93 -18.87 -6.55
CA SER A 17 -19.16 -19.40 -7.68
C SER A 17 -19.30 -18.49 -8.90
N ILE A 18 -18.28 -18.47 -9.76
CA ILE A 18 -18.29 -17.77 -11.05
C ILE A 18 -18.07 -18.84 -12.13
N GLY A 19 -19.13 -19.12 -12.88
CA GLY A 19 -19.17 -20.35 -13.70
C GLY A 19 -19.00 -21.57 -12.80
N ASP A 20 -18.03 -22.44 -13.13
CA ASP A 20 -17.74 -23.66 -12.36
C ASP A 20 -16.69 -23.46 -11.25
N VAL A 21 -16.17 -22.25 -11.07
CA VAL A 21 -15.09 -21.98 -10.10
C VAL A 21 -15.68 -21.48 -8.78
N PRO A 22 -15.55 -22.24 -7.68
CA PRO A 22 -15.98 -21.81 -6.35
C PRO A 22 -15.01 -20.71 -5.83
N ILE A 23 -15.58 -19.57 -5.45
CA ILE A 23 -14.82 -18.40 -4.93
C ILE A 23 -14.99 -18.24 -3.43
N LEU A 24 -16.22 -18.35 -2.92
CA LEU A 24 -16.53 -18.37 -1.49
C LEU A 24 -17.19 -19.69 -1.13
N LYS A 25 -16.89 -20.21 0.07
CA LYS A 25 -17.31 -21.52 0.52
C LYS A 25 -17.74 -21.47 1.98
N GLY A 26 -19.05 -21.42 2.23
CA GLY A 26 -19.66 -21.42 3.55
C GLY A 26 -19.21 -20.27 4.46
N VAL A 27 -18.99 -19.07 3.91
CA VAL A 27 -18.54 -17.91 4.69
C VAL A 27 -19.63 -17.47 5.67
N SER A 28 -19.30 -17.46 6.98
CA SER A 28 -20.23 -17.11 8.04
C SER A 28 -19.56 -16.21 9.08
N PHE A 29 -20.10 -15.01 9.33
CA PHE A 29 -19.69 -14.09 10.39
C PHE A 29 -20.75 -13.03 10.66
N GLU A 30 -20.59 -12.32 11.78
CA GLU A 30 -21.51 -11.26 12.20
C GLU A 30 -20.72 -9.97 12.53
N VAL A 31 -21.31 -8.82 12.19
CA VAL A 31 -20.81 -7.49 12.51
C VAL A 31 -21.78 -6.81 13.49
N PRO A 32 -21.43 -6.64 14.76
CA PRO A 32 -22.26 -5.93 15.73
C PRO A 32 -22.35 -4.42 15.43
N PRO A 33 -23.39 -3.73 15.94
CA PRO A 33 -23.49 -2.26 15.84
C PRO A 33 -22.31 -1.57 16.54
N GLY A 34 -21.78 -0.52 15.92
CA GLY A 34 -20.68 0.26 16.46
C GLY A 34 -19.34 -0.47 16.53
N GLN A 35 -19.22 -1.66 15.94
CA GLN A 35 -17.98 -2.45 15.92
C GLN A 35 -17.40 -2.57 14.52
N VAL A 36 -16.08 -2.80 14.52
CA VAL A 36 -15.27 -3.02 13.30
C VAL A 36 -14.90 -4.50 13.22
N MET A 37 -15.33 -5.16 12.13
CA MET A 37 -14.90 -6.50 11.76
C MET A 37 -13.76 -6.41 10.75
N GLY A 38 -12.55 -6.78 11.13
CA GLY A 38 -11.41 -6.93 10.23
C GLY A 38 -11.52 -8.21 9.42
N LEU A 39 -11.46 -8.13 8.09
CA LEU A 39 -11.41 -9.27 7.20
C LEU A 39 -10.03 -9.35 6.56
N VAL A 40 -9.21 -10.35 6.96
CA VAL A 40 -7.80 -10.45 6.56
C VAL A 40 -7.50 -11.75 5.83
N GLY A 41 -6.42 -11.76 5.06
CA GLY A 41 -5.94 -12.91 4.28
C GLY A 41 -5.12 -12.45 3.08
N GLU A 42 -4.48 -13.39 2.39
CA GLU A 42 -3.72 -13.11 1.16
C GLU A 42 -4.62 -12.64 0.01
N SER A 43 -4.02 -12.09 -1.06
CA SER A 43 -4.74 -11.74 -2.28
C SER A 43 -5.41 -12.98 -2.87
N GLY A 44 -6.63 -12.82 -3.39
CA GLY A 44 -7.41 -13.95 -3.90
C GLY A 44 -8.05 -14.84 -2.82
N SER A 45 -7.95 -14.51 -1.52
CA SER A 45 -8.60 -15.30 -0.46
C SER A 45 -10.13 -15.14 -0.41
N GLY A 46 -10.72 -14.19 -1.17
CA GLY A 46 -12.17 -13.97 -1.24
C GLY A 46 -12.69 -12.72 -0.52
N LYS A 47 -11.84 -11.91 0.13
CA LYS A 47 -12.24 -10.73 0.93
C LYS A 47 -13.13 -9.74 0.16
N SER A 48 -12.62 -9.20 -0.94
CA SER A 48 -13.36 -8.24 -1.77
C SER A 48 -14.60 -8.89 -2.43
N MET A 49 -14.54 -10.20 -2.74
CA MET A 49 -15.71 -10.92 -3.25
C MET A 49 -16.82 -11.04 -2.21
N THR A 50 -16.47 -11.19 -0.92
CA THR A 50 -17.43 -11.14 0.19
C THR A 50 -18.12 -9.77 0.26
N ALA A 51 -17.34 -8.67 0.15
CA ALA A 51 -17.90 -7.31 0.10
C ALA A 51 -18.83 -7.11 -1.11
N LEU A 52 -18.41 -7.55 -2.29
CA LEU A 52 -19.21 -7.46 -3.51
C LEU A 52 -20.49 -8.32 -3.45
N ALA A 53 -20.45 -9.47 -2.77
CA ALA A 53 -21.64 -10.29 -2.53
C ALA A 53 -22.66 -9.56 -1.65
N VAL A 54 -22.21 -8.93 -0.55
CA VAL A 54 -23.09 -8.10 0.31
C VAL A 54 -23.68 -6.93 -0.47
N MET A 55 -22.90 -6.31 -1.36
CA MET A 55 -23.34 -5.19 -2.20
C MET A 55 -24.19 -5.63 -3.41
N GLY A 56 -24.31 -6.93 -3.71
CA GLY A 56 -24.95 -7.42 -4.93
C GLY A 56 -24.24 -6.93 -6.21
N LEU A 57 -22.90 -6.80 -6.17
CA LEU A 57 -22.06 -6.29 -7.26
C LEU A 57 -21.11 -7.37 -7.82
N LEU A 58 -21.48 -8.62 -7.67
CA LEU A 58 -20.69 -9.73 -8.19
C LEU A 58 -20.62 -9.71 -9.73
N PRO A 59 -19.54 -10.25 -10.32
CA PRO A 59 -19.42 -10.36 -11.77
C PRO A 59 -20.57 -11.14 -12.43
N PRO A 60 -20.85 -10.93 -13.72
CA PRO A 60 -21.82 -11.73 -14.46
C PRO A 60 -21.54 -13.24 -14.35
N ARG A 61 -22.58 -14.07 -14.33
CA ARG A 61 -22.53 -15.54 -14.16
C ARG A 61 -22.11 -15.98 -12.74
N SER A 62 -22.16 -15.10 -11.75
CA SER A 62 -22.02 -15.52 -10.35
C SER A 62 -23.29 -16.21 -9.87
N VAL A 63 -23.12 -17.32 -9.17
CA VAL A 63 -24.19 -18.03 -8.44
C VAL A 63 -23.93 -17.82 -6.96
N VAL A 64 -24.95 -17.39 -6.23
CA VAL A 64 -24.88 -17.07 -4.79
C VAL A 64 -25.88 -17.94 -4.06
N SER A 65 -25.45 -18.56 -2.95
CA SER A 65 -26.31 -19.24 -1.98
C SER A 65 -25.91 -18.88 -0.56
N GLY A 66 -26.76 -19.17 0.42
CA GLY A 66 -26.60 -18.71 1.80
C GLY A 66 -27.51 -17.53 2.14
N ASP A 67 -27.33 -16.97 3.34
CA ASP A 67 -28.18 -15.90 3.88
C ASP A 67 -27.33 -14.68 4.25
N ILE A 68 -27.72 -13.51 3.74
CA ILE A 68 -27.13 -12.21 4.08
C ILE A 68 -28.23 -11.33 4.66
N ARG A 69 -28.09 -10.89 5.89
CA ARG A 69 -29.06 -10.04 6.60
C ARG A 69 -28.44 -8.75 7.10
N LEU A 70 -29.16 -7.67 6.89
CA LEU A 70 -28.87 -6.36 7.48
C LEU A 70 -29.96 -6.08 8.53
N GLN A 71 -29.62 -6.11 9.83
CA GLN A 71 -30.56 -5.96 10.95
C GLN A 71 -31.80 -6.87 10.79
N ASP A 72 -31.61 -8.15 10.65
CA ASP A 72 -32.67 -9.16 10.43
C ASP A 72 -33.43 -9.08 9.10
N VAL A 73 -33.18 -8.07 8.26
CA VAL A 73 -33.79 -7.96 6.94
C VAL A 73 -32.87 -8.62 5.90
N ALA A 74 -33.40 -9.59 5.15
CA ALA A 74 -32.64 -10.23 4.08
C ALA A 74 -32.22 -9.20 3.02
N VAL A 75 -30.93 -9.21 2.65
CA VAL A 75 -30.39 -8.35 1.59
C VAL A 75 -30.83 -8.93 0.24
N PRO A 76 -31.52 -8.15 -0.62
CA PRO A 76 -32.10 -8.65 -1.87
C PRO A 76 -31.04 -8.72 -2.98
N HIS A 77 -29.92 -9.39 -2.75
CA HIS A 77 -28.75 -9.42 -3.64
C HIS A 77 -29.02 -9.96 -5.06
N ALA A 78 -30.14 -10.69 -5.25
CA ALA A 78 -30.56 -11.19 -6.56
C ALA A 78 -31.41 -10.18 -7.36
N ASP A 79 -31.92 -9.11 -6.71
CA ASP A 79 -32.77 -8.08 -7.34
C ASP A 79 -32.00 -6.73 -7.35
N ASP A 80 -31.47 -6.35 -8.53
CA ASP A 80 -30.74 -5.10 -8.68
C ASP A 80 -31.61 -3.85 -8.43
N ALA A 81 -32.90 -3.90 -8.75
CA ALA A 81 -33.81 -2.77 -8.50
C ALA A 81 -34.01 -2.56 -6.99
N ALA A 82 -34.19 -3.64 -6.23
CA ALA A 82 -34.25 -3.59 -4.77
C ALA A 82 -32.89 -3.18 -4.17
N MET A 83 -31.76 -3.70 -4.69
CA MET A 83 -30.43 -3.33 -4.22
C MET A 83 -30.09 -1.84 -4.41
N ARG A 84 -30.64 -1.17 -5.42
CA ARG A 84 -30.49 0.30 -5.59
C ARG A 84 -31.06 1.10 -4.42
N THR A 85 -32.02 0.56 -3.67
CA THR A 85 -32.57 1.21 -2.49
C THR A 85 -31.71 0.99 -1.24
N VAL A 86 -30.87 -0.04 -1.25
CA VAL A 86 -29.97 -0.44 -0.16
C VAL A 86 -28.59 0.21 -0.31
N ARG A 87 -28.02 0.14 -1.53
CA ARG A 87 -26.70 0.73 -1.84
C ARG A 87 -26.71 2.23 -1.61
N GLY A 88 -25.71 2.75 -0.88
CA GLY A 88 -25.52 4.17 -0.57
C GLY A 88 -26.45 4.70 0.54
N ARG A 89 -27.58 4.04 0.82
CA ARG A 89 -28.52 4.44 1.88
C ARG A 89 -28.36 3.60 3.15
N GLU A 90 -28.41 2.27 3.01
CA GLU A 90 -28.33 1.34 4.15
C GLU A 90 -26.90 0.76 4.27
N ILE A 91 -26.21 0.58 3.14
CA ILE A 91 -24.84 0.08 3.05
C ILE A 91 -24.01 1.08 2.25
N GLY A 92 -23.00 1.67 2.88
CA GLY A 92 -21.96 2.47 2.22
C GLY A 92 -20.75 1.61 1.89
N MET A 93 -20.04 1.92 0.79
CA MET A 93 -18.80 1.23 0.43
C MET A 93 -17.71 2.22 0.01
N ILE A 94 -16.51 2.00 0.54
CA ILE A 94 -15.27 2.63 0.12
C ILE A 94 -14.50 1.59 -0.67
N PHE A 95 -14.24 1.88 -1.95
CA PHE A 95 -13.54 0.98 -2.87
C PHE A 95 -12.01 1.13 -2.73
N GLN A 96 -11.29 0.10 -3.14
CA GLN A 96 -9.84 -0.05 -2.99
C GLN A 96 -9.02 1.10 -3.60
N GLU A 97 -9.47 1.70 -4.70
CA GLU A 97 -8.73 2.77 -5.38
C GLU A 97 -9.53 4.07 -5.42
N PRO A 98 -9.26 5.06 -4.55
CA PRO A 98 -9.98 6.34 -4.56
C PRO A 98 -9.72 7.16 -5.83
N MET A 99 -8.61 6.86 -6.55
CA MET A 99 -8.27 7.53 -7.81
C MET A 99 -9.23 7.19 -8.95
N THR A 100 -9.74 5.95 -8.96
CA THR A 100 -10.69 5.44 -9.96
C THR A 100 -12.14 5.55 -9.50
N ALA A 101 -12.37 5.67 -8.19
CA ALA A 101 -13.70 5.76 -7.59
C ALA A 101 -14.37 7.14 -7.82
N LEU A 102 -13.58 8.22 -7.98
CA LEU A 102 -14.10 9.56 -8.19
C LEU A 102 -14.16 9.91 -9.68
N ASN A 103 -15.28 10.49 -10.12
CA ASN A 103 -15.41 11.01 -11.48
C ASN A 103 -14.55 12.28 -11.65
N PRO A 104 -13.50 12.26 -12.50
CA PRO A 104 -12.61 13.41 -12.66
C PRO A 104 -13.27 14.64 -13.30
N LEU A 105 -14.44 14.49 -13.91
CA LEU A 105 -15.18 15.55 -14.60
C LEU A 105 -16.30 16.17 -13.73
N MET A 106 -16.49 15.69 -12.51
CA MET A 106 -17.47 16.23 -11.57
C MET A 106 -16.78 16.88 -10.38
N SER A 107 -17.38 17.95 -9.85
CA SER A 107 -16.90 18.57 -8.62
C SER A 107 -17.11 17.64 -7.41
N ILE A 108 -16.31 17.79 -6.36
CA ILE A 108 -16.42 16.98 -5.14
C ILE A 108 -17.77 17.18 -4.44
N GLY A 109 -18.30 18.40 -4.48
CA GLY A 109 -19.61 18.69 -3.91
C GLY A 109 -20.74 17.98 -4.65
N ASP A 110 -20.68 17.99 -6.00
CA ASP A 110 -21.70 17.34 -6.83
C ASP A 110 -21.68 15.82 -6.66
N GLN A 111 -20.52 15.20 -6.55
CA GLN A 111 -20.42 13.75 -6.35
C GLN A 111 -21.02 13.30 -5.01
N VAL A 112 -20.78 14.03 -3.91
CA VAL A 112 -21.44 13.74 -2.63
C VAL A 112 -22.94 14.03 -2.70
N ALA A 113 -23.33 15.14 -3.33
CA ALA A 113 -24.74 15.53 -3.49
C ALA A 113 -25.52 14.57 -4.37
N GLU A 114 -24.90 13.89 -5.33
CA GLU A 114 -25.53 12.90 -6.20
C GLU A 114 -26.11 11.74 -5.40
N THR A 115 -25.33 11.14 -4.49
CA THR A 115 -25.81 10.06 -3.60
C THR A 115 -27.04 10.49 -2.82
N ILE A 116 -27.05 11.71 -2.29
CA ILE A 116 -28.18 12.27 -1.53
C ILE A 116 -29.42 12.40 -2.42
N ARG A 117 -29.26 12.92 -3.65
CA ARG A 117 -30.36 13.15 -4.59
C ARG A 117 -30.98 11.86 -5.13
N ILE A 118 -30.16 10.84 -5.35
CA ILE A 118 -30.64 9.53 -5.82
C ILE A 118 -31.62 8.89 -4.81
N HIS A 119 -31.33 9.03 -3.52
CA HIS A 119 -32.07 8.34 -2.45
C HIS A 119 -33.09 9.21 -1.73
N THR A 120 -33.08 10.52 -1.99
CA THR A 120 -34.00 11.46 -1.33
C THR A 120 -34.69 12.37 -2.37
N LYS A 121 -35.73 13.07 -1.96
CA LYS A 121 -36.37 14.11 -2.79
C LYS A 121 -35.72 15.50 -2.64
N ALA A 122 -34.46 15.55 -2.17
CA ALA A 122 -33.78 16.81 -1.92
C ALA A 122 -33.53 17.60 -3.22
N THR A 123 -33.75 18.90 -3.16
CA THR A 123 -33.31 19.80 -4.24
C THR A 123 -31.79 19.81 -4.33
N HIS A 124 -31.24 20.14 -5.49
CA HIS A 124 -29.76 20.23 -5.68
C HIS A 124 -29.12 21.14 -4.62
N LYS A 125 -29.70 22.30 -4.32
CA LYS A 125 -29.21 23.21 -3.29
C LYS A 125 -29.20 22.59 -1.89
N ALA A 126 -30.26 21.84 -1.52
CA ALA A 126 -30.33 21.16 -0.24
C ALA A 126 -29.32 20.01 -0.15
N ALA A 127 -29.13 19.25 -1.25
CA ALA A 127 -28.15 18.19 -1.33
C ALA A 127 -26.71 18.72 -1.21
N LEU A 128 -26.39 19.84 -1.88
CA LEU A 128 -25.07 20.50 -1.73
C LEU A 128 -24.83 21.01 -0.32
N ALA A 129 -25.85 21.53 0.38
CA ALA A 129 -25.71 21.94 1.77
C ALA A 129 -25.40 20.73 2.71
N THR A 130 -26.00 19.57 2.43
CA THR A 130 -25.67 18.34 3.15
C THR A 130 -24.29 17.81 2.77
N ALA A 131 -23.92 17.86 1.49
CA ALA A 131 -22.59 17.49 1.02
C ALA A 131 -21.49 18.31 1.71
N ALA A 132 -21.69 19.64 1.88
CA ALA A 132 -20.76 20.50 2.60
C ALA A 132 -20.54 20.01 4.03
N ARG A 133 -21.61 19.67 4.76
CA ARG A 133 -21.51 19.13 6.13
C ARG A 133 -20.77 17.79 6.18
N MET A 134 -21.01 16.91 5.20
CA MET A 134 -20.32 15.61 5.15
C MET A 134 -18.84 15.78 4.83
N LEU A 135 -18.48 16.69 3.92
CA LEU A 135 -17.08 17.02 3.61
C LEU A 135 -16.38 17.66 4.82
N GLU A 136 -17.04 18.55 5.54
CA GLU A 136 -16.50 19.13 6.78
C GLU A 136 -16.28 18.04 7.84
N ARG A 137 -17.23 17.11 7.99
CA ARG A 137 -17.15 15.98 8.93
C ARG A 137 -15.96 15.06 8.68
N VAL A 138 -15.55 14.91 7.43
CA VAL A 138 -14.35 14.14 7.06
C VAL A 138 -13.08 14.98 7.05
N GLY A 139 -13.12 16.23 7.55
CA GLY A 139 -11.96 17.12 7.63
C GLY A 139 -11.62 17.82 6.33
N LEU A 140 -12.60 18.11 5.49
CA LEU A 140 -12.50 18.94 4.30
C LEU A 140 -13.45 20.16 4.40
N PRO A 141 -13.14 21.17 5.24
CA PRO A 141 -13.99 22.33 5.42
C PRO A 141 -14.08 23.16 4.13
N ASN A 142 -15.29 23.66 3.85
CA ASN A 142 -15.58 24.39 2.59
C ASN A 142 -14.74 25.66 2.41
N ALA A 143 -14.26 26.27 3.49
CA ALA A 143 -13.38 27.43 3.42
C ALA A 143 -12.05 27.15 2.71
N GLU A 144 -11.49 25.95 2.94
CA GLU A 144 -10.24 25.50 2.35
C GLU A 144 -10.46 24.63 1.10
N PHE A 145 -11.57 23.86 1.09
CA PHE A 145 -11.95 22.92 0.05
C PHE A 145 -13.34 23.24 -0.53
N PRO A 146 -13.45 24.29 -1.37
CA PRO A 146 -14.72 24.64 -2.00
C PRO A 146 -15.35 23.45 -2.72
N LEU A 147 -16.68 23.33 -2.64
CA LEU A 147 -17.45 22.23 -3.26
C LEU A 147 -17.22 22.12 -4.77
N SER A 148 -16.81 23.22 -5.42
CA SER A 148 -16.51 23.31 -6.85
C SER A 148 -15.16 22.71 -7.26
N ARG A 149 -14.32 22.28 -6.30
CA ARG A 149 -13.05 21.62 -6.63
C ARG A 149 -13.28 20.29 -7.32
N TYR A 150 -12.29 19.91 -8.14
CA TYR A 150 -12.26 18.64 -8.85
C TYR A 150 -11.28 17.67 -8.19
N PRO A 151 -11.47 16.34 -8.38
CA PRO A 151 -10.59 15.34 -7.79
C PRO A 151 -9.10 15.52 -8.11
N HIS A 152 -8.76 15.98 -9.31
CA HIS A 152 -7.36 16.20 -9.73
C HIS A 152 -6.65 17.35 -8.98
N GLU A 153 -7.39 18.23 -8.31
CA GLU A 153 -6.87 19.31 -7.48
C GLU A 153 -6.60 18.90 -6.03
N LEU A 154 -6.86 17.63 -5.69
CA LEU A 154 -6.75 17.07 -4.33
C LEU A 154 -5.59 16.08 -4.22
N SER A 155 -4.98 16.01 -3.02
CA SER A 155 -4.06 14.93 -2.67
C SER A 155 -4.76 13.56 -2.57
N GLY A 156 -3.99 12.45 -2.51
CA GLY A 156 -4.54 11.10 -2.36
C GLY A 156 -5.41 10.98 -1.11
N GLY A 157 -4.94 11.43 0.04
CA GLY A 157 -5.70 11.40 1.29
C GLY A 157 -6.95 12.29 1.29
N GLN A 158 -6.91 13.44 0.59
CA GLN A 158 -8.08 14.30 0.41
C GLN A 158 -9.13 13.64 -0.48
N ARG A 159 -8.72 12.96 -1.57
CA ARG A 159 -9.64 12.16 -2.41
C ARG A 159 -10.26 11.03 -1.62
N GLN A 160 -9.48 10.35 -0.77
CA GLN A 160 -10.01 9.31 0.13
C GLN A 160 -11.07 9.87 1.07
N ARG A 161 -10.85 11.05 1.65
CA ARG A 161 -11.86 11.73 2.49
C ARG A 161 -13.14 12.05 1.71
N VAL A 162 -13.03 12.45 0.44
CA VAL A 162 -14.22 12.64 -0.43
C VAL A 162 -14.94 11.31 -0.66
N ALA A 163 -14.22 10.21 -0.94
CA ALA A 163 -14.84 8.89 -1.10
C ALA A 163 -15.54 8.43 0.19
N ILE A 164 -14.94 8.68 1.36
CA ILE A 164 -15.59 8.44 2.66
C ILE A 164 -16.85 9.29 2.79
N ALA A 165 -16.80 10.59 2.46
CA ALA A 165 -17.98 11.47 2.53
C ALA A 165 -19.13 10.98 1.65
N ILE A 166 -18.84 10.45 0.45
CA ILE A 166 -19.83 9.82 -0.43
C ILE A 166 -20.44 8.59 0.24
N ALA A 167 -19.61 7.71 0.79
CA ALA A 167 -20.03 6.45 1.40
C ALA A 167 -20.92 6.67 2.64
N ILE A 168 -20.69 7.74 3.42
CA ILE A 168 -21.44 8.06 4.64
C ILE A 168 -22.51 9.14 4.44
N ALA A 169 -22.76 9.62 3.20
CA ALA A 169 -23.62 10.77 2.91
C ALA A 169 -25.04 10.66 3.48
N LEU A 170 -25.54 9.44 3.65
CA LEU A 170 -26.87 9.11 4.19
C LEU A 170 -26.81 8.36 5.53
N THR A 171 -25.69 8.38 6.23
CA THR A 171 -25.48 7.67 7.51
C THR A 171 -25.94 6.21 7.44
N PRO A 172 -25.24 5.36 6.65
CA PRO A 172 -25.63 3.97 6.44
C PRO A 172 -25.50 3.17 7.75
N LYS A 173 -26.21 2.04 7.83
CA LYS A 173 -26.09 1.11 8.96
C LYS A 173 -24.78 0.31 8.92
N LEU A 174 -24.32 -0.01 7.72
CA LEU A 174 -23.09 -0.76 7.47
C LEU A 174 -22.17 0.04 6.56
N LEU A 175 -20.91 0.13 6.93
CA LEU A 175 -19.84 0.65 6.08
C LEU A 175 -18.90 -0.50 5.69
N ILE A 176 -18.67 -0.69 4.40
CA ILE A 176 -17.65 -1.59 3.88
C ILE A 176 -16.47 -0.76 3.41
N ALA A 177 -15.30 -1.00 3.99
CA ALA A 177 -14.05 -0.34 3.63
C ALA A 177 -13.08 -1.38 3.04
N ASP A 178 -12.98 -1.42 1.71
CA ASP A 178 -12.10 -2.34 1.00
C ASP A 178 -10.76 -1.67 0.75
N GLU A 179 -9.76 -2.04 1.54
CA GLU A 179 -8.41 -1.49 1.55
C GLU A 179 -8.39 0.06 1.54
N PRO A 180 -9.04 0.74 2.50
CA PRO A 180 -9.29 2.18 2.44
C PRO A 180 -8.03 3.05 2.53
N THR A 181 -6.87 2.46 2.80
CA THR A 181 -5.60 3.15 3.00
C THR A 181 -4.52 2.76 2.00
N THR A 182 -4.84 1.93 1.02
CA THR A 182 -3.89 1.55 -0.05
C THR A 182 -3.39 2.79 -0.80
N ALA A 183 -2.09 2.83 -1.09
CA ALA A 183 -1.38 3.95 -1.74
C ALA A 183 -1.36 5.28 -0.96
N LEU A 184 -1.68 5.27 0.34
CA LEU A 184 -1.50 6.41 1.22
C LEU A 184 -0.20 6.29 2.01
N ASP A 185 0.41 7.43 2.33
CA ASP A 185 1.51 7.47 3.29
C ASP A 185 1.02 7.16 4.71
N VAL A 186 1.95 6.75 5.57
CA VAL A 186 1.67 6.23 6.92
C VAL A 186 0.89 7.23 7.77
N THR A 187 1.23 8.52 7.70
CA THR A 187 0.58 9.58 8.48
C THR A 187 -0.87 9.77 8.03
N THR A 188 -1.09 9.84 6.72
CA THR A 188 -2.44 9.93 6.13
C THR A 188 -3.25 8.65 6.41
N GLN A 189 -2.63 7.46 6.33
CA GLN A 189 -3.25 6.19 6.68
C GLN A 189 -3.79 6.20 8.11
N ALA A 190 -2.94 6.57 9.10
CA ALA A 190 -3.36 6.65 10.50
C ALA A 190 -4.54 7.61 10.71
N GLN A 191 -4.52 8.78 10.04
CA GLN A 191 -5.62 9.74 10.10
C GLN A 191 -6.93 9.20 9.51
N ILE A 192 -6.87 8.48 8.39
CA ILE A 192 -8.06 7.87 7.76
C ILE A 192 -8.64 6.77 8.64
N LEU A 193 -7.81 5.90 9.22
CA LEU A 193 -8.27 4.83 10.11
C LEU A 193 -8.90 5.40 11.39
N ALA A 194 -8.30 6.43 11.99
CA ALA A 194 -8.87 7.14 13.14
C ALA A 194 -10.21 7.79 12.80
N LEU A 195 -10.32 8.44 11.62
CA LEU A 195 -11.57 9.01 11.12
C LEU A 195 -12.66 7.95 10.98
N LEU A 196 -12.37 6.84 10.32
CA LEU A 196 -13.33 5.74 10.13
C LEU A 196 -13.81 5.18 11.46
N LYS A 197 -12.90 4.97 12.42
CA LYS A 197 -13.23 4.49 13.76
C LYS A 197 -14.11 5.46 14.53
N THR A 198 -13.87 6.76 14.39
CA THR A 198 -14.70 7.82 14.99
C THR A 198 -16.11 7.80 14.39
N LEU A 199 -16.23 7.78 13.05
CA LEU A 199 -17.50 7.74 12.35
C LEU A 199 -18.35 6.52 12.72
N VAL A 200 -17.71 5.33 12.80
CA VAL A 200 -18.37 4.07 13.20
C VAL A 200 -18.99 4.20 14.59
N ARG A 201 -18.26 4.79 15.54
CA ARG A 201 -18.71 4.96 16.93
C ARG A 201 -19.80 6.02 17.08
N GLU A 202 -19.63 7.17 16.43
CA GLU A 202 -20.58 8.27 16.49
C GLU A 202 -21.95 7.91 15.90
N ASP A 203 -21.96 7.22 14.74
CA ASP A 203 -23.19 6.87 14.05
C ASP A 203 -23.75 5.48 14.46
N GLY A 204 -23.02 4.72 15.29
CA GLY A 204 -23.40 3.36 15.67
C GLY A 204 -23.40 2.36 14.49
N MET A 205 -22.68 2.68 13.40
CA MET A 205 -22.58 1.82 12.22
C MET A 205 -21.79 0.54 12.53
N GLY A 206 -22.14 -0.59 11.90
CA GLY A 206 -21.18 -1.69 11.77
C GLY A 206 -20.18 -1.38 10.65
N MET A 207 -18.93 -1.85 10.76
CA MET A 207 -17.94 -1.72 9.67
C MET A 207 -17.27 -3.05 9.36
N ILE A 208 -17.14 -3.37 8.06
CA ILE A 208 -16.20 -4.38 7.56
C ILE A 208 -14.97 -3.64 7.06
N LEU A 209 -13.82 -3.92 7.67
CA LEU A 209 -12.52 -3.41 7.24
C LEU A 209 -11.75 -4.53 6.55
N ILE A 210 -11.63 -4.46 5.24
CA ILE A 210 -10.82 -5.39 4.46
C ILE A 210 -9.42 -4.83 4.34
N THR A 211 -8.43 -5.61 4.73
CA THR A 211 -7.02 -5.27 4.58
C THR A 211 -6.15 -6.53 4.59
N HIS A 212 -4.96 -6.44 4.04
CA HIS A 212 -3.93 -7.46 4.16
C HIS A 212 -2.96 -7.16 5.32
N ASP A 213 -3.09 -6.02 5.99
CA ASP A 213 -2.20 -5.60 7.08
C ASP A 213 -2.78 -5.94 8.46
N LEU A 214 -2.16 -6.92 9.12
CA LEU A 214 -2.54 -7.34 10.49
C LEU A 214 -2.29 -6.25 11.53
N ALA A 215 -1.33 -5.35 11.34
CA ALA A 215 -1.05 -4.27 12.28
C ALA A 215 -2.20 -3.24 12.26
N VAL A 216 -2.76 -2.97 11.07
CA VAL A 216 -3.95 -2.12 10.90
C VAL A 216 -5.17 -2.75 11.61
N VAL A 217 -5.36 -4.07 11.45
CA VAL A 217 -6.46 -4.77 12.14
C VAL A 217 -6.29 -4.76 13.64
N ALA A 218 -5.07 -5.02 14.13
CA ALA A 218 -4.77 -4.99 15.58
C ALA A 218 -5.07 -3.62 16.23
N GLU A 219 -4.92 -2.53 15.47
CA GLU A 219 -5.15 -1.17 15.94
C GLU A 219 -6.62 -0.73 15.82
N THR A 220 -7.28 -1.17 14.75
CA THR A 220 -8.56 -0.57 14.34
C THR A 220 -9.76 -1.46 14.62
N ALA A 221 -9.64 -2.78 14.46
CA ALA A 221 -10.76 -3.70 14.53
C ALA A 221 -11.04 -4.21 15.95
N ASP A 222 -12.32 -4.48 16.23
CA ASP A 222 -12.76 -5.13 17.46
C ASP A 222 -12.74 -6.65 17.32
N ARG A 223 -13.10 -7.13 16.13
CA ARG A 223 -13.13 -8.56 15.76
C ARG A 223 -12.37 -8.78 14.46
N VAL A 224 -11.87 -9.98 14.27
CA VAL A 224 -11.16 -10.38 13.05
C VAL A 224 -11.66 -11.72 12.52
N ALA A 225 -11.77 -11.83 11.21
CA ALA A 225 -11.97 -13.08 10.48
C ALA A 225 -10.82 -13.27 9.49
N VAL A 226 -10.14 -14.42 9.57
CA VAL A 226 -9.02 -14.78 8.71
C VAL A 226 -9.55 -15.64 7.57
N MET A 227 -9.40 -15.16 6.33
CA MET A 227 -9.84 -15.85 5.12
C MET A 227 -8.69 -16.53 4.38
N LYS A 228 -8.94 -17.75 3.90
CA LYS A 228 -8.05 -18.50 3.03
C LYS A 228 -8.84 -19.27 1.97
N ALA A 229 -8.52 -19.09 0.70
CA ALA A 229 -9.11 -19.83 -0.43
C ALA A 229 -10.66 -19.89 -0.41
N GLY A 230 -11.29 -18.77 -0.06
CA GLY A 230 -12.75 -18.62 -0.02
C GLY A 230 -13.42 -19.04 1.29
N GLU A 231 -12.68 -19.46 2.31
CA GLU A 231 -13.20 -19.93 3.59
C GLU A 231 -12.71 -19.04 4.74
N ILE A 232 -13.51 -18.89 5.80
CA ILE A 232 -13.05 -18.35 7.08
C ILE A 232 -12.42 -19.50 7.88
N VAL A 233 -11.10 -19.43 8.07
CA VAL A 233 -10.34 -20.46 8.79
C VAL A 233 -10.26 -20.20 10.29
N GLU A 234 -10.43 -18.94 10.69
CA GLU A 234 -10.40 -18.53 12.10
C GLU A 234 -11.10 -17.19 12.29
N GLN A 235 -11.84 -16.99 13.37
CA GLN A 235 -12.47 -15.71 13.70
C GLN A 235 -12.65 -15.52 15.22
N GLY A 236 -12.70 -14.27 15.65
CA GLY A 236 -12.92 -13.91 17.06
C GLY A 236 -12.59 -12.47 17.38
N GLU A 237 -12.50 -12.15 18.66
CA GLU A 237 -12.03 -10.85 19.12
C GLU A 237 -10.55 -10.66 18.79
N VAL A 238 -10.16 -9.46 18.34
CA VAL A 238 -8.78 -9.14 17.94
C VAL A 238 -7.80 -9.46 19.07
N GLY A 239 -8.11 -9.03 20.30
CA GLY A 239 -7.27 -9.28 21.48
C GLY A 239 -7.11 -10.75 21.85
N ARG A 240 -7.94 -11.65 21.33
CA ARG A 240 -7.80 -13.10 21.51
C ARG A 240 -7.06 -13.74 20.33
N ILE A 241 -7.44 -13.40 19.09
CA ILE A 241 -6.93 -14.08 17.90
C ILE A 241 -5.49 -13.66 17.58
N LEU A 242 -5.14 -12.39 17.68
CA LEU A 242 -3.80 -11.91 17.29
C LEU A 242 -2.70 -12.19 18.33
N LYS A 243 -3.01 -12.94 19.41
CA LYS A 243 -2.00 -13.38 20.37
C LYS A 243 -1.17 -14.55 19.84
N PRO A 244 0.09 -14.71 20.34
CA PRO A 244 0.84 -15.92 20.11
C PRO A 244 0.10 -17.16 20.66
N GLN A 245 0.28 -18.32 20.03
CA GLN A 245 -0.38 -19.57 20.42
C GLN A 245 -0.15 -19.95 21.89
N ALA A 246 1.06 -19.68 22.42
CA ALA A 246 1.40 -19.93 23.83
C ALA A 246 0.47 -19.20 24.81
N SER A 247 -0.16 -18.10 24.38
CA SER A 247 -1.12 -17.28 25.14
C SER A 247 -2.58 -17.58 24.75
N GLY A 248 -2.87 -18.69 24.04
CA GLY A 248 -4.21 -19.07 23.62
C GLY A 248 -4.72 -18.34 22.36
N GLY A 249 -3.80 -17.75 21.57
CA GLY A 249 -4.10 -17.05 20.31
C GLY A 249 -4.27 -17.96 19.11
N MET A 250 -3.88 -17.50 17.92
CA MET A 250 -4.08 -18.17 16.62
C MET A 250 -3.86 -19.68 16.66
N ALA A 251 -4.93 -20.43 16.43
CA ALA A 251 -4.92 -21.90 16.46
C ALA A 251 -4.68 -22.50 15.06
N HIS A 252 -5.22 -21.85 14.02
CA HIS A 252 -5.11 -22.39 12.66
C HIS A 252 -3.69 -22.20 12.09
N PRO A 253 -3.08 -23.21 11.43
CA PRO A 253 -1.71 -23.13 10.91
C PRO A 253 -1.48 -21.96 9.93
N TYR A 254 -2.47 -21.65 9.11
CA TYR A 254 -2.40 -20.52 8.17
C TYR A 254 -2.36 -19.18 8.90
N SER A 255 -3.21 -18.97 9.90
CA SER A 255 -3.22 -17.73 10.69
C SER A 255 -1.88 -17.50 11.39
N ARG A 256 -1.29 -18.58 11.96
CA ARG A 256 0.05 -18.51 12.57
C ARG A 256 1.12 -18.12 11.56
N ARG A 257 1.07 -18.71 10.35
CA ARG A 257 1.99 -18.35 9.28
C ARG A 257 1.83 -16.88 8.88
N LEU A 258 0.59 -16.42 8.69
CA LEU A 258 0.31 -15.03 8.34
C LEU A 258 0.85 -14.04 9.39
N LEU A 259 0.71 -14.37 10.68
CA LEU A 259 1.27 -13.58 11.79
C LEU A 259 2.81 -13.61 11.77
N ALA A 260 3.42 -14.78 11.57
CA ALA A 260 4.86 -14.91 11.48
C ALA A 260 5.43 -14.12 10.29
N ASP A 261 4.78 -14.21 9.12
CA ASP A 261 5.17 -13.47 7.92
C ASP A 261 5.02 -11.95 8.12
N ALA A 262 3.99 -11.50 8.87
CA ALA A 262 3.77 -10.08 9.18
C ALA A 262 4.84 -9.47 10.11
N THR A 263 5.48 -10.30 10.92
CA THR A 263 6.57 -9.89 11.83
C THR A 263 7.94 -10.35 11.35
N HIS A 264 8.00 -10.92 10.13
CA HIS A 264 9.23 -11.48 9.59
C HIS A 264 10.25 -10.38 9.29
N ALA A 265 11.49 -10.60 9.73
CA ALA A 265 12.65 -9.81 9.37
C ALA A 265 13.69 -10.73 8.72
N PRO A 266 14.11 -10.46 7.48
CA PRO A 266 15.11 -11.28 6.80
C PRO A 266 16.44 -11.22 7.52
N VAL A 267 17.15 -12.35 7.55
CA VAL A 267 18.52 -12.40 8.12
C VAL A 267 19.50 -11.99 7.04
N ARG A 268 20.01 -10.75 7.12
CA ARG A 268 21.08 -10.26 6.26
C ARG A 268 22.42 -10.32 6.99
N ARG A 269 23.41 -10.99 6.39
CA ARG A 269 24.77 -11.19 6.94
C ARG A 269 25.77 -10.20 6.38
N SER A 270 25.56 -9.70 5.15
CA SER A 270 26.38 -8.68 4.54
C SER A 270 26.32 -7.38 5.36
N LYS A 271 27.49 -6.78 5.57
CA LYS A 271 27.64 -5.48 6.23
C LYS A 271 28.30 -4.53 5.25
N PRO A 272 28.08 -3.20 5.43
CA PRO A 272 28.82 -2.21 4.68
C PRO A 272 30.32 -2.51 4.74
N ARG A 273 30.99 -2.45 3.60
CA ARG A 273 32.44 -2.65 3.50
C ARG A 273 33.12 -1.30 3.44
N ASP A 274 34.24 -1.18 4.10
CA ASP A 274 35.11 -0.01 3.96
C ASP A 274 35.64 0.07 2.51
N GLY A 275 35.56 1.26 1.92
CA GLY A 275 35.99 1.47 0.53
C GLY A 275 35.46 2.76 -0.06
N ALA A 276 35.72 2.97 -1.34
CA ALA A 276 35.12 4.07 -2.06
C ALA A 276 33.59 3.82 -2.23
N PRO A 277 32.73 4.83 -1.97
CA PRO A 277 31.29 4.70 -2.12
C PRO A 277 30.91 4.27 -3.54
N VAL A 278 29.93 3.38 -3.66
CA VAL A 278 29.38 2.96 -4.96
C VAL A 278 28.52 4.06 -5.59
N LEU A 279 27.91 4.90 -4.75
CA LEU A 279 27.11 6.04 -5.16
C LEU A 279 27.32 7.22 -4.22
N VAL A 280 27.48 8.43 -4.79
CA VAL A 280 27.53 9.69 -4.06
C VAL A 280 26.59 10.68 -4.72
N ALA A 281 25.65 11.21 -3.98
CA ALA A 281 24.85 12.38 -4.33
C ALA A 281 25.36 13.57 -3.53
N ASP A 282 25.66 14.69 -4.17
CA ASP A 282 26.25 15.86 -3.53
C ASP A 282 25.49 17.13 -3.93
N GLY A 283 24.86 17.79 -2.94
CA GLY A 283 24.16 19.05 -3.09
C GLY A 283 23.02 19.04 -4.11
N ILE A 284 22.29 17.94 -4.26
CA ILE A 284 21.26 17.78 -5.29
C ILE A 284 20.12 18.78 -5.08
N VAL A 285 19.86 19.61 -6.10
CA VAL A 285 18.70 20.49 -6.19
C VAL A 285 17.88 20.17 -7.43
N ARG A 286 16.59 19.91 -7.24
CA ARG A 286 15.65 19.70 -8.34
C ARG A 286 14.40 20.54 -8.16
N GLU A 287 14.11 21.36 -9.16
CA GLU A 287 12.98 22.29 -9.19
C GLU A 287 12.05 21.97 -10.36
N TYR A 288 10.76 22.15 -10.14
CA TYR A 288 9.74 22.11 -11.17
C TYR A 288 9.03 23.45 -11.23
N LEU A 289 8.72 23.92 -12.44
CA LEU A 289 7.89 25.09 -12.63
C LEU A 289 6.43 24.71 -12.38
N GLU A 290 5.74 25.39 -11.49
CA GLU A 290 4.28 25.25 -11.37
C GLU A 290 3.61 25.64 -12.69
N ALA A 291 2.52 24.94 -13.03
CA ALA A 291 1.75 25.20 -14.24
C ALA A 291 1.37 26.70 -14.32
N ARG A 292 1.51 27.30 -15.52
CA ARG A 292 1.20 28.73 -15.79
C ARG A 292 -0.18 29.10 -15.23
N ARG A 293 -0.24 29.98 -14.26
CA ARG A 293 -1.42 30.83 -14.08
C ARG A 293 -1.56 31.73 -15.29
N LEU A 294 -2.77 32.11 -15.67
CA LEU A 294 -3.09 32.91 -16.87
C LEU A 294 -2.19 34.17 -17.07
N PHE A 295 -1.60 34.68 -16.02
CA PHE A 295 -0.65 35.79 -16.04
C PHE A 295 0.52 35.49 -15.10
N GLY A 296 1.70 35.15 -15.65
CA GLY A 296 2.96 35.04 -14.94
C GLY A 296 3.61 33.63 -15.02
N ARG A 297 4.95 33.60 -14.82
CA ARG A 297 5.66 32.30 -14.54
C ARG A 297 5.32 31.91 -13.11
N GLY A 298 4.84 30.67 -12.93
CA GLY A 298 4.67 30.09 -11.60
C GLY A 298 6.00 30.09 -10.83
N ALA A 299 5.95 30.21 -9.50
CA ALA A 299 7.15 30.11 -8.69
C ALA A 299 7.75 28.71 -8.82
N PRO A 300 9.09 28.56 -8.91
CA PRO A 300 9.70 27.24 -8.93
C PRO A 300 9.46 26.55 -7.59
N LYS A 301 8.91 25.34 -7.64
CA LYS A 301 8.77 24.48 -6.46
C LYS A 301 9.98 23.57 -6.37
N ARG A 302 10.76 23.68 -5.31
CA ARG A 302 11.87 22.78 -5.02
C ARG A 302 11.33 21.45 -4.52
N ALA A 303 11.48 20.41 -5.33
CA ALA A 303 11.15 19.03 -4.95
C ALA A 303 12.29 18.35 -4.22
N VAL A 304 13.55 18.74 -4.52
CA VAL A 304 14.77 18.33 -3.80
C VAL A 304 15.60 19.58 -3.55
N ASP A 305 16.07 19.78 -2.33
CA ASP A 305 16.72 21.02 -1.89
C ASP A 305 18.03 20.72 -1.13
N GLY A 306 19.14 20.65 -1.86
CA GLY A 306 20.48 20.51 -1.32
C GLY A 306 20.77 19.15 -0.66
N VAL A 307 20.23 18.05 -1.21
CA VAL A 307 20.37 16.71 -0.65
C VAL A 307 21.76 16.13 -0.95
N SER A 308 22.46 15.67 0.10
CA SER A 308 23.75 14.98 -0.01
C SER A 308 23.73 13.68 0.78
N PHE A 309 24.22 12.58 0.17
CA PHE A 309 24.42 11.29 0.81
C PHE A 309 25.38 10.41 -0.01
N SER A 310 25.87 9.34 0.59
CA SER A 310 26.66 8.32 -0.09
C SER A 310 26.17 6.93 0.27
N ILE A 311 26.46 5.93 -0.56
CA ILE A 311 26.17 4.51 -0.28
C ILE A 311 27.47 3.73 -0.41
N GLN A 312 27.81 2.97 0.64
CA GLN A 312 28.99 2.14 0.68
C GLN A 312 28.78 0.80 -0.05
N PRO A 313 29.86 0.10 -0.48
CA PRO A 313 29.73 -1.24 -1.03
C PRO A 313 29.04 -2.20 -0.03
N GLY A 314 27.98 -2.88 -0.48
CA GLY A 314 27.20 -3.81 0.34
C GLY A 314 26.27 -3.14 1.36
N GLU A 315 26.18 -1.80 1.40
CA GLU A 315 25.28 -1.06 2.27
C GLU A 315 23.84 -1.06 1.72
N SER A 316 22.88 -1.24 2.62
CA SER A 316 21.47 -1.07 2.35
C SER A 316 20.97 0.21 3.03
N VAL A 317 20.55 1.20 2.25
CA VAL A 317 20.10 2.50 2.73
C VAL A 317 18.61 2.67 2.46
N GLY A 318 17.83 3.02 3.50
CA GLY A 318 16.42 3.35 3.40
C GLY A 318 16.20 4.86 3.22
N LEU A 319 15.35 5.25 2.29
CA LEU A 319 14.85 6.62 2.12
C LEU A 319 13.35 6.63 2.37
N VAL A 320 12.92 7.25 3.45
CA VAL A 320 11.52 7.30 3.88
C VAL A 320 11.00 8.73 4.01
N GLY A 321 9.68 8.89 4.02
CA GLY A 321 8.99 10.16 4.20
C GLY A 321 7.58 10.11 3.60
N GLU A 322 6.76 11.12 3.84
CA GLU A 322 5.40 11.21 3.32
C GLU A 322 5.34 11.27 1.78
N SER A 323 4.16 10.99 1.24
CA SER A 323 3.92 11.14 -0.20
C SER A 323 4.14 12.60 -0.64
N GLY A 324 4.85 12.79 -1.76
CA GLY A 324 5.15 14.12 -2.29
C GLY A 324 6.29 14.88 -1.59
N CYS A 325 7.01 14.31 -0.61
CA CYS A 325 8.16 14.96 0.03
C CYS A 325 9.41 15.04 -0.87
N GLY A 326 9.42 14.38 -2.05
CA GLY A 326 10.52 14.46 -3.02
C GLY A 326 11.31 13.16 -3.25
N LYS A 327 10.96 12.03 -2.61
CA LYS A 327 11.68 10.74 -2.73
C LYS A 327 11.84 10.26 -4.17
N SER A 328 10.74 10.15 -4.91
CA SER A 328 10.78 9.68 -6.31
C SER A 328 11.51 10.68 -7.23
N THR A 329 11.45 11.99 -6.93
CA THR A 329 12.23 13.00 -7.64
C THR A 329 13.73 12.82 -7.37
N LEU A 330 14.12 12.63 -6.11
CA LEU A 330 15.51 12.36 -5.73
C LEU A 330 16.00 11.08 -6.40
N LEU A 331 15.21 10.01 -6.34
CA LEU A 331 15.53 8.73 -6.99
C LEU A 331 15.75 8.89 -8.49
N ARG A 332 14.84 9.55 -9.22
CA ARG A 332 14.98 9.80 -10.67
C ARG A 332 16.24 10.60 -10.99
N THR A 333 16.60 11.56 -10.14
CA THR A 333 17.82 12.36 -10.30
C THR A 333 19.07 11.51 -10.06
N VAL A 334 19.05 10.67 -9.03
CA VAL A 334 20.16 9.74 -8.69
C VAL A 334 20.35 8.70 -9.78
N LEU A 335 19.30 8.29 -10.49
CA LEU A 335 19.34 7.37 -11.63
C LEU A 335 19.69 8.06 -12.97
N ALA A 336 20.01 9.35 -12.97
CA ALA A 336 20.22 10.17 -14.18
C ALA A 336 19.06 10.06 -15.19
N LEU A 337 17.81 9.93 -14.69
CA LEU A 337 16.58 10.04 -15.47
C LEU A 337 16.10 11.49 -15.54
N ASP A 338 16.41 12.28 -14.51
CA ASP A 338 16.19 13.72 -14.44
C ASP A 338 17.51 14.45 -14.19
N THR A 339 17.70 15.60 -14.82
CA THR A 339 18.90 16.44 -14.63
C THR A 339 18.66 17.43 -13.48
N PRO A 340 19.49 17.46 -12.43
CA PRO A 340 19.38 18.43 -11.35
C PRO A 340 19.74 19.84 -11.82
N GLN A 341 19.21 20.89 -11.17
CA GLN A 341 19.61 22.28 -11.39
C GLN A 341 20.94 22.60 -10.70
N ALA A 342 21.25 21.90 -9.60
CA ALA A 342 22.56 21.99 -8.93
C ALA A 342 22.91 20.65 -8.29
N GLY A 343 24.19 20.48 -7.98
CA GLY A 343 24.73 19.25 -7.42
C GLY A 343 25.15 18.24 -8.47
N ALA A 344 25.70 17.13 -8.02
CA ALA A 344 26.18 16.05 -8.87
C ALA A 344 25.96 14.68 -8.26
N VAL A 345 25.75 13.68 -9.11
CA VAL A 345 25.75 12.25 -8.74
C VAL A 345 26.97 11.59 -9.34
N ARG A 346 27.69 10.84 -8.51
CA ARG A 346 28.81 10.00 -8.94
C ARG A 346 28.48 8.53 -8.69
N VAL A 347 28.83 7.69 -9.63
CA VAL A 347 28.69 6.23 -9.55
C VAL A 347 30.07 5.63 -9.77
N MET A 348 30.52 4.76 -8.88
CA MET A 348 31.87 4.19 -8.91
C MET A 348 32.97 5.24 -9.05
N GLY A 349 32.75 6.44 -8.45
CA GLY A 349 33.66 7.59 -8.51
C GLY A 349 33.55 8.46 -9.78
N GLU A 350 32.84 8.03 -10.82
CA GLU A 350 32.70 8.77 -12.08
C GLU A 350 31.44 9.66 -12.09
N ASP A 351 31.49 10.81 -12.77
CA ASP A 351 30.36 11.75 -12.89
C ASP A 351 29.21 11.12 -13.71
N PHE A 352 28.13 10.78 -13.03
CA PHE A 352 26.93 10.21 -13.63
C PHE A 352 25.96 11.29 -14.15
N THR A 353 25.91 12.45 -13.53
CA THR A 353 25.01 13.57 -13.88
C THR A 353 25.26 14.06 -15.31
N ASN A 354 26.54 14.20 -15.68
CA ASN A 354 26.95 14.75 -16.97
C ASN A 354 27.31 13.67 -17.98
N ALA A 355 27.29 12.39 -17.60
CA ALA A 355 27.61 11.29 -18.48
C ALA A 355 26.70 11.25 -19.71
N ARG A 356 27.28 10.94 -20.87
CA ARG A 356 26.55 10.80 -22.15
C ARG A 356 27.13 9.62 -22.94
N GLY A 357 26.33 9.12 -23.89
CA GLY A 357 26.77 8.07 -24.83
C GLY A 357 27.31 6.82 -24.11
N ALA A 358 28.51 6.37 -24.48
CA ALA A 358 29.13 5.16 -23.94
C ALA A 358 29.40 5.23 -22.43
N ALA A 359 29.82 6.40 -21.91
CA ALA A 359 30.03 6.58 -20.46
C ALA A 359 28.73 6.40 -19.67
N LEU A 360 27.63 7.01 -20.11
CA LEU A 360 26.32 6.84 -19.48
C LEU A 360 25.85 5.37 -19.53
N LYS A 361 26.05 4.70 -20.67
CA LYS A 361 25.72 3.28 -20.81
C LYS A 361 26.51 2.41 -19.82
N ARG A 362 27.82 2.63 -19.68
CA ARG A 362 28.67 1.92 -18.72
C ARG A 362 28.23 2.16 -17.27
N LEU A 363 27.93 3.41 -16.89
CA LEU A 363 27.52 3.73 -15.53
C LEU A 363 26.13 3.18 -15.19
N ARG A 364 25.20 3.21 -16.15
CA ARG A 364 23.86 2.59 -15.98
C ARG A 364 23.94 1.07 -15.74
N ARG A 365 24.96 0.40 -16.22
CA ARG A 365 25.20 -1.01 -15.90
C ARG A 365 25.38 -1.24 -14.41
N HIS A 366 26.03 -0.31 -13.71
CA HIS A 366 26.30 -0.41 -12.26
C HIS A 366 25.12 -0.02 -11.40
N VAL A 367 24.17 0.78 -11.92
CA VAL A 367 22.99 1.27 -11.19
C VAL A 367 21.74 0.79 -11.90
N GLN A 368 21.01 -0.09 -11.25
CA GLN A 368 19.74 -0.62 -11.78
C GLN A 368 18.58 -0.23 -10.87
N VAL A 369 17.35 -0.34 -11.39
CA VAL A 369 16.13 0.03 -10.66
C VAL A 369 15.05 -1.03 -10.80
N VAL A 370 14.34 -1.26 -9.71
CA VAL A 370 13.07 -2.00 -9.68
C VAL A 370 11.99 -1.02 -9.29
N PHE A 371 11.04 -0.77 -10.19
CA PHE A 371 9.96 0.19 -10.00
C PHE A 371 8.80 -0.39 -9.19
N GLN A 372 7.95 0.48 -8.67
CA GLN A 372 6.78 0.20 -7.84
C GLN A 372 5.79 -0.76 -8.50
N ASP A 373 5.51 -0.57 -9.79
CA ASP A 373 4.63 -1.43 -10.58
C ASP A 373 5.44 -2.22 -11.62
N PRO A 374 5.78 -3.48 -11.32
CA PRO A 374 6.47 -4.33 -12.29
C PRO A 374 5.66 -4.54 -13.57
N TYR A 375 4.34 -4.71 -13.45
CA TYR A 375 3.46 -4.97 -14.60
C TYR A 375 3.41 -3.78 -15.55
N GLY A 376 3.25 -2.56 -15.04
CA GLY A 376 3.30 -1.33 -15.85
C GLY A 376 4.68 -1.05 -16.44
N SER A 377 5.74 -1.68 -15.91
CA SER A 377 7.10 -1.57 -16.43
C SER A 377 7.45 -2.61 -17.50
N PHE A 378 6.57 -3.60 -17.76
CA PHE A 378 6.76 -4.66 -18.75
C PHE A 378 5.96 -4.40 -20.02
N ASP A 379 6.52 -4.72 -21.19
CA ASP A 379 5.72 -4.87 -22.39
C ASP A 379 4.94 -6.21 -22.29
N PRO A 380 3.60 -6.18 -22.19
CA PRO A 380 2.80 -7.39 -22.00
C PRO A 380 2.85 -8.38 -23.17
N ARG A 381 3.37 -7.94 -24.32
CA ARG A 381 3.56 -8.76 -25.54
C ARG A 381 4.89 -9.50 -25.55
N TRP A 382 5.82 -9.16 -24.63
CA TRP A 382 7.12 -9.78 -24.55
C TRP A 382 7.08 -11.00 -23.62
N ARG A 383 7.85 -12.03 -23.98
CA ARG A 383 8.11 -13.15 -23.08
C ARG A 383 9.09 -12.74 -22.00
N VAL A 384 9.09 -13.48 -20.89
CA VAL A 384 10.00 -13.24 -19.76
C VAL A 384 11.47 -13.21 -20.21
N GLU A 385 11.87 -14.09 -21.15
CA GLU A 385 13.21 -14.03 -21.74
C GLU A 385 13.55 -12.64 -22.28
N GLN A 386 12.65 -12.04 -23.05
CA GLN A 386 12.87 -10.73 -23.68
C GLN A 386 12.91 -9.61 -22.63
N LEU A 387 12.04 -9.69 -21.62
CA LEU A 387 11.99 -8.73 -20.52
C LEU A 387 13.28 -8.73 -19.68
N VAL A 388 13.79 -9.91 -19.33
CA VAL A 388 15.02 -10.03 -18.53
C VAL A 388 16.24 -9.67 -19.38
N ALA A 389 16.26 -10.05 -20.67
CA ALA A 389 17.35 -9.75 -21.61
C ALA A 389 17.37 -8.29 -22.07
N GLU A 390 16.35 -7.47 -21.75
CA GLU A 390 16.27 -6.06 -22.15
C GLU A 390 17.55 -5.31 -21.82
N ASN A 391 18.08 -5.50 -20.62
CA ASN A 391 19.28 -4.81 -20.14
C ASN A 391 20.59 -5.30 -20.75
N PHE A 392 20.60 -6.32 -21.61
CA PHE A 392 21.82 -6.71 -22.34
C PHE A 392 22.38 -5.60 -23.25
N HIS A 393 21.55 -4.62 -23.62
CA HIS A 393 22.03 -3.44 -24.36
C HIS A 393 23.04 -2.60 -23.58
N LEU A 394 23.09 -2.73 -22.23
CA LEU A 394 24.06 -2.04 -21.35
C LEU A 394 25.42 -2.73 -21.30
N LEU A 395 25.51 -3.99 -21.71
CA LEU A 395 26.78 -4.72 -21.73
C LEU A 395 27.69 -4.20 -22.84
N GLU A 396 29.00 -4.30 -22.65
CA GLU A 396 30.00 -3.97 -23.67
C GLU A 396 29.84 -4.85 -24.89
N GLU A 397 29.77 -6.15 -24.64
CA GLU A 397 29.47 -7.17 -25.66
C GLU A 397 28.11 -7.78 -25.37
N ARG A 398 27.21 -7.66 -26.33
CA ARG A 398 25.90 -8.26 -26.22
C ARG A 398 26.05 -9.77 -26.45
N PRO A 399 25.53 -10.63 -25.53
CA PRO A 399 25.59 -12.07 -25.70
C PRO A 399 24.82 -12.48 -26.98
N ASP A 400 25.28 -13.52 -27.64
CA ASP A 400 24.51 -14.15 -28.72
C ASP A 400 23.22 -14.78 -28.15
N ARG A 401 22.38 -15.28 -29.04
CA ARG A 401 21.06 -15.81 -28.65
C ARG A 401 21.16 -16.99 -27.69
N VAL A 402 22.12 -17.88 -27.86
CA VAL A 402 22.26 -19.10 -27.04
C VAL A 402 22.77 -18.71 -25.64
N GLU A 403 23.84 -17.94 -25.58
CA GLU A 403 24.39 -17.45 -24.33
C GLU A 403 23.42 -16.51 -23.58
N GLY A 404 22.71 -15.65 -24.31
CA GLY A 404 21.68 -14.78 -23.75
C GLY A 404 20.57 -15.59 -23.07
N ARG A 405 20.06 -16.60 -23.74
CA ARG A 405 19.06 -17.52 -23.18
C ARG A 405 19.58 -18.21 -21.91
N ARG A 406 20.77 -18.77 -21.96
CA ARG A 406 21.40 -19.43 -20.83
C ARG A 406 21.54 -18.50 -19.61
N ARG A 407 21.96 -17.23 -19.85
CA ARG A 407 22.06 -16.23 -18.76
C ARG A 407 20.71 -15.88 -18.17
N VAL A 408 19.66 -15.75 -19.00
CA VAL A 408 18.30 -15.49 -18.52
C VAL A 408 17.81 -16.65 -17.66
N GLU A 409 17.96 -17.89 -18.14
CA GLU A 409 17.54 -19.08 -17.39
C GLU A 409 18.26 -19.20 -16.02
N ALA A 410 19.56 -18.96 -16.00
CA ALA A 410 20.34 -18.94 -14.76
C ALA A 410 19.89 -17.80 -13.82
N MET A 411 19.50 -16.64 -14.36
CA MET A 411 19.01 -15.52 -13.56
C MET A 411 17.62 -15.80 -12.98
N LEU A 412 16.72 -16.44 -13.74
CA LEU A 412 15.42 -16.86 -13.24
C LEU A 412 15.56 -17.84 -12.07
N ASP A 413 16.47 -18.81 -12.19
CA ASP A 413 16.78 -19.75 -11.11
C ASP A 413 17.29 -19.02 -9.85
N GLN A 414 18.18 -18.03 -10.02
CA GLN A 414 18.70 -17.23 -8.90
C GLN A 414 17.61 -16.45 -8.14
N VAL A 415 16.55 -16.06 -8.80
CA VAL A 415 15.41 -15.37 -8.16
C VAL A 415 14.29 -16.35 -7.73
N GLY A 416 14.53 -17.66 -7.82
CA GLY A 416 13.60 -18.71 -7.41
C GLY A 416 12.42 -18.90 -8.36
N LEU A 417 12.63 -18.69 -9.66
CA LEU A 417 11.70 -19.01 -10.74
C LEU A 417 12.25 -20.18 -11.57
N SER A 418 11.37 -20.91 -12.25
CA SER A 418 11.81 -21.98 -13.14
C SER A 418 12.51 -21.41 -14.40
N PRO A 419 13.63 -21.98 -14.84
CA PRO A 419 14.20 -21.64 -16.14
C PRO A 419 13.20 -21.73 -17.31
N ALA A 420 12.24 -22.67 -17.25
CA ALA A 420 11.19 -22.82 -18.26
C ALA A 420 10.20 -21.63 -18.30
N ASP A 421 10.13 -20.82 -17.25
CA ASP A 421 9.30 -19.62 -17.20
C ASP A 421 9.75 -18.54 -18.20
N ALA A 422 10.96 -18.65 -18.75
CA ALA A 422 11.47 -17.74 -19.78
C ALA A 422 10.57 -17.65 -21.05
N ASP A 423 9.82 -18.71 -21.36
CA ASP A 423 8.93 -18.75 -22.52
C ASP A 423 7.53 -18.21 -22.29
N ARG A 424 7.18 -17.92 -21.04
CA ARG A 424 5.86 -17.46 -20.62
C ARG A 424 5.72 -15.93 -20.72
N PHE A 425 4.50 -15.45 -20.67
CA PHE A 425 4.18 -14.02 -20.70
C PHE A 425 3.92 -13.45 -19.29
N PRO A 426 4.15 -12.15 -19.04
CA PRO A 426 3.99 -11.55 -17.71
C PRO A 426 2.61 -11.73 -17.08
N HIS A 427 1.55 -11.77 -17.88
CA HIS A 427 0.19 -11.93 -17.38
C HIS A 427 -0.11 -13.33 -16.81
N GLU A 428 0.73 -14.31 -17.07
CA GLU A 428 0.60 -15.68 -16.55
C GLU A 428 1.20 -15.85 -15.15
N PHE A 429 1.73 -14.77 -14.55
CA PHE A 429 2.43 -14.80 -13.26
C PHE A 429 1.67 -14.04 -12.17
N SER A 430 1.83 -14.49 -10.92
CA SER A 430 1.37 -13.74 -9.74
C SER A 430 2.18 -12.46 -9.53
N GLY A 431 1.67 -11.53 -8.68
CA GLY A 431 2.37 -10.28 -8.36
C GLY A 431 3.79 -10.51 -7.85
N GLY A 432 3.99 -11.44 -6.94
CA GLY A 432 5.32 -11.77 -6.40
C GLY A 432 6.26 -12.41 -7.42
N GLN A 433 5.74 -13.24 -8.33
CA GLN A 433 6.55 -13.78 -9.43
C GLN A 433 6.95 -12.68 -10.41
N ARG A 434 6.06 -11.74 -10.74
CA ARG A 434 6.38 -10.56 -11.56
C ARG A 434 7.47 -9.71 -10.91
N GLN A 435 7.41 -9.54 -9.57
CA GLN A 435 8.45 -8.83 -8.82
C GLN A 435 9.80 -9.53 -8.95
N ARG A 436 9.84 -10.86 -8.88
CA ARG A 436 11.06 -11.66 -9.08
C ARG A 436 11.61 -11.50 -10.51
N ILE A 437 10.75 -11.42 -11.53
CA ILE A 437 11.14 -11.13 -12.92
C ILE A 437 11.76 -9.73 -13.03
N ALA A 438 11.19 -8.71 -12.37
CA ALA A 438 11.74 -7.36 -12.36
C ALA A 438 13.12 -7.30 -11.66
N ILE A 439 13.29 -8.05 -10.57
CA ILE A 439 14.59 -8.20 -9.90
C ILE A 439 15.58 -8.91 -10.83
N ALA A 440 15.19 -10.00 -11.52
CA ALA A 440 16.01 -10.70 -12.49
C ALA A 440 16.48 -9.76 -13.63
N ARG A 441 15.58 -8.92 -14.16
CA ARG A 441 15.89 -7.90 -15.17
C ARG A 441 16.95 -6.91 -14.67
N ALA A 442 16.84 -6.47 -13.42
CA ALA A 442 17.83 -5.57 -12.83
C ALA A 442 19.19 -6.26 -12.61
N LEU A 443 19.19 -7.53 -12.20
CA LEU A 443 20.40 -8.28 -11.87
C LEU A 443 21.22 -8.75 -13.09
N ILE A 444 20.60 -8.90 -14.26
CA ILE A 444 21.22 -9.53 -15.44
C ILE A 444 22.52 -8.84 -15.92
N THR A 445 22.71 -7.57 -15.55
CA THR A 445 23.91 -6.78 -15.83
C THR A 445 24.96 -6.88 -14.76
N SER A 446 24.73 -7.61 -13.65
CA SER A 446 25.58 -7.67 -12.46
C SER A 446 25.87 -6.27 -11.90
N PRO A 447 24.84 -5.52 -11.46
CA PRO A 447 24.99 -4.16 -10.97
C PRO A 447 25.72 -4.12 -9.63
N SER A 448 26.28 -2.95 -9.26
CA SER A 448 26.85 -2.69 -7.93
C SER A 448 25.79 -2.20 -6.93
N ILE A 449 24.74 -1.55 -7.44
CA ILE A 449 23.63 -1.03 -6.63
C ILE A 449 22.30 -1.22 -7.35
N ILE A 450 21.27 -1.58 -6.59
CA ILE A 450 19.89 -1.61 -7.06
C ILE A 450 19.07 -0.61 -6.24
N ALA A 451 18.40 0.30 -6.93
CA ALA A 451 17.39 1.17 -6.35
C ALA A 451 16.02 0.45 -6.41
N LEU A 452 15.31 0.43 -5.29
CA LEU A 452 14.05 -0.25 -5.11
C LEU A 452 12.98 0.82 -4.79
N ASP A 453 12.17 1.19 -5.78
CA ASP A 453 11.12 2.21 -5.64
C ASP A 453 9.81 1.54 -5.26
N GLU A 454 9.46 1.56 -3.98
CA GLU A 454 8.26 0.93 -3.41
C GLU A 454 8.06 -0.54 -3.87
N ALA A 455 9.15 -1.23 -4.14
CA ALA A 455 9.18 -2.51 -4.83
C ALA A 455 8.46 -3.67 -4.09
N VAL A 456 8.11 -3.50 -2.81
CA VAL A 456 7.43 -4.52 -2.01
C VAL A 456 6.13 -4.02 -1.35
N SER A 457 5.75 -2.75 -1.56
CA SER A 457 4.60 -2.13 -0.88
C SER A 457 3.25 -2.71 -1.32
N ALA A 458 3.12 -3.08 -2.58
CA ALA A 458 1.89 -3.65 -3.15
C ALA A 458 1.77 -5.18 -3.01
N LEU A 459 2.70 -5.82 -2.29
CA LEU A 459 2.73 -7.27 -2.12
C LEU A 459 2.01 -7.70 -0.84
N ASP A 460 1.30 -8.81 -0.91
CA ASP A 460 0.77 -9.48 0.30
C ASP A 460 1.89 -9.81 1.29
N VAL A 461 1.55 -9.88 2.55
CA VAL A 461 2.48 -10.07 3.67
C VAL A 461 3.41 -11.28 3.47
N SER A 462 2.87 -12.46 3.09
CA SER A 462 3.68 -13.66 2.87
C SER A 462 4.60 -13.54 1.65
N ILE A 463 4.15 -12.91 0.58
CA ILE A 463 4.97 -12.68 -0.62
C ILE A 463 6.04 -11.64 -0.33
N ARG A 464 5.70 -10.58 0.41
CA ARG A 464 6.64 -9.53 0.86
C ARG A 464 7.81 -10.16 1.65
N ALA A 465 7.50 -11.01 2.63
CA ALA A 465 8.52 -11.71 3.42
C ALA A 465 9.49 -12.51 2.52
N GLN A 466 8.95 -13.28 1.56
CA GLN A 466 9.77 -14.06 0.62
C GLN A 466 10.64 -13.19 -0.32
N VAL A 467 10.15 -12.03 -0.75
CA VAL A 467 10.94 -11.10 -1.60
C VAL A 467 12.03 -10.42 -0.78
N LEU A 468 11.75 -10.07 0.49
CA LEU A 468 12.76 -9.51 1.39
C LEU A 468 13.87 -10.52 1.70
N ASP A 469 13.53 -11.80 1.94
CA ASP A 469 14.51 -12.89 2.09
C ASP A 469 15.38 -13.05 0.83
N LEU A 470 14.75 -13.01 -0.35
CA LEU A 470 15.48 -13.06 -1.62
C LEU A 470 16.46 -11.90 -1.76
N LEU A 471 16.03 -10.66 -1.45
CA LEU A 471 16.90 -9.48 -1.51
C LEU A 471 18.06 -9.56 -0.51
N ALA A 472 17.81 -10.06 0.70
CA ALA A 472 18.85 -10.29 1.70
C ALA A 472 19.89 -11.32 1.22
N ASP A 473 19.44 -12.48 0.71
CA ASP A 473 20.30 -13.52 0.15
C ASP A 473 21.11 -13.03 -1.05
N LEU A 474 20.49 -12.27 -1.97
CA LEU A 474 21.19 -11.66 -3.11
C LEU A 474 22.27 -10.66 -2.65
N SER A 475 21.98 -9.84 -1.61
CA SER A 475 22.99 -8.94 -1.02
C SER A 475 24.16 -9.73 -0.46
N ASP A 476 23.89 -10.81 0.25
CA ASP A 476 24.92 -11.64 0.89
C ASP A 476 25.81 -12.36 -0.14
N ARG A 477 25.20 -12.92 -1.19
CA ARG A 477 25.92 -13.69 -2.22
C ARG A 477 26.66 -12.82 -3.24
N LEU A 478 26.04 -11.71 -3.64
CA LEU A 478 26.54 -10.89 -4.74
C LEU A 478 27.22 -9.60 -4.26
N GLY A 479 27.16 -9.27 -2.97
CA GLY A 479 27.71 -8.05 -2.41
C GLY A 479 27.00 -6.78 -2.88
N LEU A 480 25.70 -6.88 -3.19
CA LEU A 480 24.88 -5.79 -3.70
C LEU A 480 24.63 -4.73 -2.64
N SER A 481 24.70 -3.47 -3.06
CA SER A 481 24.21 -2.33 -2.29
C SER A 481 22.77 -2.03 -2.70
N TYR A 482 21.95 -1.51 -1.76
CA TYR A 482 20.57 -1.14 -2.03
C TYR A 482 20.28 0.32 -1.66
N LEU A 483 19.40 0.95 -2.43
CA LEU A 483 18.68 2.15 -2.06
C LEU A 483 17.17 1.82 -2.04
N PHE A 484 16.64 1.59 -0.85
CA PHE A 484 15.20 1.38 -0.65
C PHE A 484 14.48 2.71 -0.53
N VAL A 485 13.61 3.01 -1.47
CA VAL A 485 12.68 4.15 -1.39
C VAL A 485 11.30 3.60 -1.09
N THR A 486 10.76 3.93 0.09
CA THR A 486 9.44 3.44 0.52
C THR A 486 8.82 4.36 1.57
N HIS A 487 7.52 4.23 1.75
CA HIS A 487 6.80 4.82 2.88
C HIS A 487 6.59 3.79 4.01
N ASP A 488 6.89 2.51 3.78
CA ASP A 488 6.72 1.42 4.77
C ASP A 488 7.98 1.31 5.65
N LEU A 489 7.85 1.81 6.89
CA LEU A 489 8.93 1.80 7.87
C LEU A 489 9.24 0.39 8.38
N THR A 490 8.30 -0.54 8.34
CA THR A 490 8.52 -1.93 8.78
C THR A 490 9.47 -2.65 7.82
N VAL A 491 9.31 -2.41 6.51
CA VAL A 491 10.23 -2.91 5.47
C VAL A 491 11.63 -2.34 5.67
N VAL A 492 11.74 -1.02 5.88
CA VAL A 492 13.05 -0.36 6.06
C VAL A 492 13.76 -0.91 7.29
N ARG A 493 13.08 -1.02 8.41
CA ARG A 493 13.63 -1.59 9.64
C ARG A 493 14.15 -3.01 9.45
N ALA A 494 13.43 -3.81 8.64
CA ALA A 494 13.75 -5.21 8.42
C ALA A 494 15.01 -5.44 7.57
N ILE A 495 15.38 -4.53 6.64
CA ILE A 495 16.40 -4.84 5.62
C ILE A 495 17.49 -3.77 5.45
N THR A 496 17.40 -2.60 6.10
CA THR A 496 18.39 -1.52 5.90
C THR A 496 19.36 -1.37 7.06
N ASP A 497 20.60 -0.97 6.74
CA ASP A 497 21.62 -0.65 7.73
C ASP A 497 21.48 0.79 8.22
N ARG A 498 21.13 1.70 7.31
CA ARG A 498 21.01 3.13 7.58
C ARG A 498 19.71 3.67 7.00
N LEU A 499 19.11 4.59 7.75
CA LEU A 499 17.87 5.28 7.39
C LEU A 499 18.16 6.75 7.08
N MET A 500 17.51 7.26 6.06
CA MET A 500 17.38 8.67 5.73
C MET A 500 15.90 9.05 5.74
N VAL A 501 15.54 10.05 6.52
CA VAL A 501 14.17 10.58 6.60
C VAL A 501 14.11 11.88 5.82
N MET A 502 13.19 11.94 4.84
CA MET A 502 13.03 13.08 3.94
C MET A 502 11.73 13.82 4.21
N GLN A 503 11.81 15.14 4.39
CA GLN A 503 10.67 16.05 4.54
C GLN A 503 10.86 17.28 3.66
N ALA A 504 9.84 17.66 2.92
CA ALA A 504 9.82 18.88 2.10
C ALA A 504 11.09 19.11 1.25
N GLY A 505 11.58 18.06 0.60
CA GLY A 505 12.75 18.11 -0.28
C GLY A 505 14.10 17.97 0.41
N ARG A 506 14.18 17.83 1.73
CA ARG A 506 15.43 17.76 2.50
C ARG A 506 15.52 16.48 3.32
N ILE A 507 16.72 15.96 3.52
CA ILE A 507 16.98 14.93 4.52
C ILE A 507 17.04 15.62 5.89
N VAL A 508 16.07 15.31 6.76
CA VAL A 508 15.95 15.92 8.09
C VAL A 508 16.61 15.09 9.18
N GLU A 509 16.78 13.79 8.95
CA GLU A 509 17.45 12.87 9.87
C GLU A 509 18.13 11.74 9.09
N THR A 510 19.31 11.31 9.54
CA THR A 510 20.00 10.13 9.02
C THR A 510 20.80 9.47 10.13
N GLY A 511 20.84 8.14 10.13
CA GLY A 511 21.59 7.36 11.11
C GLY A 511 21.44 5.86 10.90
N PRO A 512 22.13 5.03 11.70
CA PRO A 512 21.88 3.59 11.75
C PRO A 512 20.40 3.33 11.98
N THR A 513 19.78 2.43 11.21
CA THR A 513 18.34 2.21 11.21
C THR A 513 17.79 1.99 12.62
N GLU A 514 18.35 1.05 13.38
CA GLU A 514 17.88 0.76 14.74
C GLU A 514 18.07 1.95 15.71
N ALA A 515 19.10 2.78 15.53
CA ALA A 515 19.31 3.95 16.37
C ALA A 515 18.23 5.02 16.13
N VAL A 516 17.86 5.28 14.86
CA VAL A 516 16.79 6.22 14.50
C VAL A 516 15.44 5.73 15.01
N PHE A 517 15.18 4.41 14.93
CA PHE A 517 13.94 3.83 15.47
C PHE A 517 13.87 3.91 17.00
N ALA A 518 14.98 3.66 17.70
CA ALA A 518 15.03 3.66 19.16
C ALA A 518 14.97 5.08 19.76
N ALA A 519 15.63 6.06 19.12
CA ALA A 519 15.76 7.42 19.63
C ALA A 519 15.73 8.46 18.49
N PRO A 520 14.56 8.68 17.86
CA PRO A 520 14.41 9.64 16.77
C PRO A 520 14.67 11.07 17.25
N ALA A 521 15.64 11.75 16.66
CA ALA A 521 16.04 13.10 17.04
C ALA A 521 15.08 14.17 16.49
N HIS A 522 14.66 14.03 15.23
CA HIS A 522 13.81 15.01 14.58
C HIS A 522 12.33 14.84 14.92
N ALA A 523 11.59 15.94 15.14
CA ALA A 523 10.16 15.90 15.48
C ALA A 523 9.32 15.18 14.43
N TYR A 524 9.61 15.41 13.14
CA TYR A 524 8.93 14.75 12.03
C TYR A 524 9.16 13.22 12.03
N THR A 525 10.38 12.76 12.35
CA THR A 525 10.68 11.32 12.46
C THR A 525 9.87 10.69 13.59
N ARG A 526 9.75 11.38 14.73
CA ARG A 526 8.90 10.92 15.85
C ARG A 526 7.44 10.78 15.43
N SER A 527 6.92 11.80 14.72
CA SER A 527 5.55 11.77 14.21
C SER A 527 5.32 10.63 13.22
N LEU A 528 6.28 10.42 12.29
CA LEU A 528 6.21 9.35 11.28
C LEU A 528 6.23 7.95 11.93
N LEU A 529 7.11 7.73 12.91
CA LEU A 529 7.21 6.47 13.67
C LEU A 529 5.96 6.24 14.55
N ALA A 530 5.42 7.29 15.14
CA ALA A 530 4.19 7.19 15.95
C ALA A 530 2.96 6.82 15.11
N ALA A 531 2.91 7.27 13.86
CA ALA A 531 1.83 6.97 12.91
C ALA A 531 1.94 5.57 12.28
N THR A 532 3.11 4.92 12.40
CA THR A 532 3.31 3.59 11.79
C THR A 532 2.62 2.52 12.63
N PRO A 533 1.71 1.73 12.04
CA PRO A 533 1.12 0.58 12.74
C PRO A 533 2.22 -0.42 13.12
N ASP A 534 2.34 -0.73 14.41
CA ASP A 534 3.31 -1.68 14.93
C ASP A 534 2.58 -2.86 15.56
N LEU A 535 2.63 -4.00 14.86
CA LEU A 535 1.91 -5.20 15.27
C LEU A 535 2.38 -5.71 16.64
N ALA A 536 3.69 -5.70 16.90
CA ALA A 536 4.24 -6.17 18.17
C ALA A 536 3.80 -5.26 19.34
N ARG A 537 3.88 -3.94 19.15
CA ARG A 537 3.39 -2.95 20.11
C ARG A 537 1.89 -3.09 20.38
N ASN A 538 1.10 -3.27 19.31
CA ASN A 538 -0.35 -3.40 19.40
C ASN A 538 -0.75 -4.71 20.12
N ILE A 539 -0.07 -5.82 19.87
CA ILE A 539 -0.29 -7.08 20.59
C ILE A 539 0.05 -6.91 22.08
N LEU A 540 1.15 -6.26 22.45
CA LEU A 540 1.52 -5.99 23.83
C LEU A 540 0.49 -5.09 24.54
N ALA A 541 -0.06 -4.09 23.85
CA ALA A 541 -1.10 -3.22 24.38
C ALA A 541 -2.43 -3.98 24.66
N LEU A 542 -2.73 -5.02 23.87
CA LEU A 542 -3.89 -5.89 24.09
C LEU A 542 -3.73 -6.84 25.32
N ASP A 543 -2.48 -7.08 25.77
CA ASP A 543 -2.19 -7.91 26.95
C ASP A 543 -2.21 -7.15 28.27
N ALA A 544 -2.23 -5.81 28.25
CA ALA A 544 -2.24 -5.01 29.46
C ALA A 544 -3.55 -5.19 30.23
N PRO A 545 -3.51 -5.40 31.58
CA PRO A 545 -4.72 -5.50 32.39
C PRO A 545 -5.52 -4.19 32.34
N GLY A 546 -6.69 -4.22 31.74
CA GLY A 546 -7.52 -3.04 31.48
C GLY A 546 -7.49 -2.54 30.05
N GLY A 547 -6.90 -3.29 29.12
CA GLY A 547 -6.74 -2.95 27.72
C GLY A 547 -8.05 -2.87 26.94
N HIS A 548 -8.82 -1.82 27.22
CA HIS A 548 -9.62 -1.18 26.18
C HIS A 548 -8.65 -0.28 25.40
N HIS A 549 -8.75 -0.30 24.06
CA HIS A 549 -7.98 0.54 23.12
C HIS A 549 -7.56 1.88 23.73
N PRO A 550 -6.30 2.34 23.53
CA PRO A 550 -5.85 3.59 24.09
C PRO A 550 -6.83 4.69 23.73
N ARG A 551 -7.41 5.32 24.75
CA ARG A 551 -8.20 6.53 24.62
C ARG A 551 -7.30 7.54 23.92
N SER A 552 -7.76 8.09 22.79
CA SER A 552 -7.18 9.30 22.22
C SER A 552 -6.93 10.28 23.38
N GLN A 553 -5.66 10.60 23.64
CA GLN A 553 -5.34 11.73 24.50
C GLN A 553 -5.96 12.95 23.83
N GLU A 554 -6.95 13.52 24.49
CA GLU A 554 -7.44 14.85 24.23
C GLU A 554 -6.22 15.77 24.19
N THR A 555 -5.94 16.30 23.03
CA THR A 555 -5.08 17.46 22.86
C THR A 555 -5.86 18.63 23.45
N GLU A 556 -5.69 18.88 24.74
CA GLU A 556 -5.96 20.18 25.31
C GLU A 556 -4.96 21.20 24.76
N ARG A 557 -5.52 22.25 24.15
CA ARG A 557 -5.00 23.57 23.71
C ARG A 557 -4.30 23.67 22.37
#